data_757cb2ca67f652e1ee2e6d912b155376
#
_entry.id   757cb2ca67f652e1ee2e6d912b155376
#
_cell.length_a   1.000
_cell.length_b   1.000
_cell.length_c   1.000
_cell.angle_alpha   90.00
_cell.angle_beta   90.00
_cell.angle_gamma   90.00
#
_symmetry.space_group_name_H-M   'P 1'
#
loop_
_entity.id
_entity.type
_entity.pdbx_description
1 polymer ?
#
loop_
_entity_poly.entity_id
_entity_poly.type
_entity_poly.pdbx_seq_one_letter_code
_entity_poly.pdbx_strand_id
1 'polypeptide(L)'
;DFVHVWGMGKWMSLYEEMCNEFVTGVLASNEEMIANMKIANWKAPLYNISGLAFDKNEVQERVDVNINSWEQRDNRVVFAARFDQEKQPDFFMDMIEEWYGTPGTPEVEFAILQGGPLRSNNQKYIDRARKMEERGQLVIYENLKKDEYYDILNRSKVLFNCALQDWTSNTVSEADALGCNVLFPAYRSFPEIFANDYTRLYVPWSVEDAMNKLEKLLIAPHNDLGKISDWTNATIDRYIDIMQGNGEQWRRDSNRYRDYVATTKY
;
A
#
# COMPACT_ATOMS: atom_id res chain seq x y z
N ASP A 1 11.15 -11.10 -3.68
CA ASP A 1 12.28 -11.24 -2.78
C ASP A 1 13.18 -10.00 -2.87
N PHE A 2 13.06 -9.09 -1.90
CA PHE A 2 13.77 -7.80 -1.85
C PHE A 2 15.29 -7.98 -1.97
N VAL A 3 15.81 -9.00 -1.34
CA VAL A 3 17.24 -9.31 -1.31
C VAL A 3 17.75 -9.71 -2.71
N HIS A 4 16.98 -10.48 -3.47
CA HIS A 4 17.37 -10.89 -4.81
C HIS A 4 17.15 -9.81 -5.86
N VAL A 5 16.02 -9.10 -5.81
CA VAL A 5 15.65 -8.09 -6.80
C VAL A 5 16.61 -6.89 -6.78
N TRP A 6 17.09 -6.49 -5.62
CA TRP A 6 17.95 -5.32 -5.47
C TRP A 6 19.43 -5.64 -5.25
N GLY A 7 19.81 -6.91 -5.31
CA GLY A 7 21.19 -7.34 -5.02
C GLY A 7 21.63 -7.08 -3.58
N MET A 8 20.68 -6.89 -2.67
CA MET A 8 20.93 -6.49 -1.27
C MET A 8 21.38 -7.65 -0.38
N GLY A 9 21.32 -8.90 -0.84
CA GLY A 9 21.69 -10.06 -0.03
C GLY A 9 23.11 -9.99 0.53
N LYS A 10 24.06 -9.53 -0.27
CA LYS A 10 25.43 -9.33 0.18
C LYS A 10 25.55 -8.20 1.22
N TRP A 11 24.77 -7.17 1.08
CA TRP A 11 24.71 -6.06 2.04
C TRP A 11 24.09 -6.51 3.37
N MET A 12 23.01 -7.27 3.34
CA MET A 12 22.36 -7.76 4.55
C MET A 12 23.27 -8.69 5.35
N SER A 13 24.05 -9.55 4.71
CA SER A 13 25.03 -10.39 5.43
C SER A 13 26.23 -9.62 5.97
N LEU A 14 26.69 -8.57 5.27
CA LEU A 14 27.74 -7.68 5.82
C LEU A 14 27.24 -6.84 6.99
N TYR A 15 25.99 -6.41 6.96
CA TYR A 15 25.37 -5.66 8.06
C TYR A 15 24.92 -6.56 9.22
N GLU A 16 24.72 -7.86 9.00
CA GLU A 16 24.29 -8.81 10.03
C GLU A 16 25.22 -8.79 11.23
N GLU A 17 26.54 -8.96 11.03
CA GLU A 17 27.52 -8.95 12.11
C GLU A 17 27.53 -7.60 12.84
N MET A 18 27.59 -6.49 12.10
CA MET A 18 27.53 -5.14 12.69
C MET A 18 26.24 -4.90 13.46
N CYS A 19 25.10 -5.25 12.88
CA CYS A 19 23.80 -5.03 13.52
C CYS A 19 23.62 -5.90 14.75
N ASN A 20 24.08 -7.15 14.73
CA ASN A 20 24.00 -8.04 15.88
C ASN A 20 24.90 -7.60 17.04
N GLU A 21 25.96 -6.82 16.77
CA GLU A 21 26.85 -6.28 17.80
C GLU A 21 26.35 -4.97 18.43
N PHE A 22 25.80 -4.06 17.59
CA PHE A 22 25.54 -2.68 18.01
C PHE A 22 24.04 -2.32 18.10
N VAL A 23 23.15 -3.10 17.49
CA VAL A 23 21.73 -2.78 17.45
C VAL A 23 21.02 -3.36 18.68
N THR A 24 20.39 -2.50 19.45
CA THR A 24 19.64 -2.90 20.66
C THR A 24 18.24 -3.44 20.37
N GLY A 25 17.70 -3.19 19.19
CA GLY A 25 16.41 -3.71 18.72
C GLY A 25 16.14 -3.29 17.30
N VAL A 26 15.30 -4.03 16.60
CA VAL A 26 14.91 -3.76 15.21
C VAL A 26 13.40 -3.60 15.12
N LEU A 27 12.96 -2.52 14.52
CA LEU A 27 11.56 -2.23 14.26
C LEU A 27 11.23 -2.62 12.82
N ALA A 28 10.32 -3.56 12.66
CA ALA A 28 9.86 -4.02 11.37
C ALA A 28 8.40 -3.62 11.15
N SER A 29 8.05 -3.28 9.92
CA SER A 29 6.72 -2.80 9.58
C SER A 29 5.68 -3.91 9.40
N ASN A 30 6.09 -5.18 9.34
CA ASN A 30 5.20 -6.31 9.13
C ASN A 30 5.88 -7.65 9.48
N GLU A 31 5.08 -8.72 9.55
CA GLU A 31 5.54 -10.06 9.91
C GLU A 31 6.45 -10.67 8.82
N GLU A 32 6.27 -10.33 7.55
CA GLU A 32 7.17 -10.81 6.49
C GLU A 32 8.60 -10.30 6.68
N MET A 33 8.76 -9.03 7.04
CA MET A 33 10.08 -8.47 7.37
C MET A 33 10.71 -9.20 8.57
N ILE A 34 9.93 -9.46 9.62
CA ILE A 34 10.37 -10.24 10.79
C ILE A 34 10.84 -11.63 10.35
N ALA A 35 10.07 -12.32 9.52
CA ALA A 35 10.42 -13.65 9.02
C ALA A 35 11.74 -13.62 8.23
N ASN A 36 11.93 -12.64 7.36
CA ASN A 36 13.16 -12.48 6.60
C ASN A 36 14.38 -12.18 7.49
N MET A 37 14.20 -11.34 8.51
CA MET A 37 15.27 -11.05 9.49
C MET A 37 15.67 -12.29 10.29
N LYS A 38 14.70 -13.14 10.67
CA LYS A 38 14.98 -14.43 11.33
C LYS A 38 15.73 -15.39 10.41
N ILE A 39 15.37 -15.48 9.14
CA ILE A 39 16.07 -16.28 8.13
C ILE A 39 17.51 -15.77 7.96
N ALA A 40 17.72 -14.45 7.98
CA ALA A 40 19.04 -13.81 7.94
C ALA A 40 19.79 -13.86 9.29
N ASN A 41 19.30 -14.61 10.27
CA ASN A 41 19.93 -14.83 11.58
C ASN A 41 20.17 -13.55 12.41
N TRP A 42 19.26 -12.58 12.31
CA TRP A 42 19.27 -11.40 13.17
C TRP A 42 19.01 -11.80 14.64
N LYS A 43 19.91 -11.43 15.55
CA LYS A 43 19.86 -11.81 16.97
C LYS A 43 19.29 -10.69 17.85
N ALA A 44 19.32 -9.45 17.37
CA ALA A 44 18.72 -8.33 18.09
C ALA A 44 17.21 -8.57 18.27
N PRO A 45 16.61 -8.06 19.35
CA PRO A 45 15.17 -8.11 19.55
C PRO A 45 14.41 -7.54 18.35
N LEU A 46 13.42 -8.28 17.84
CA LEU A 46 12.62 -7.90 16.68
C LEU A 46 11.23 -7.48 17.12
N TYR A 47 10.78 -6.32 16.71
CA TYR A 47 9.47 -5.76 17.05
C TYR A 47 8.68 -5.48 15.79
N ASN A 48 7.45 -6.01 15.70
CA ASN A 48 6.52 -5.64 14.64
C ASN A 48 5.73 -4.40 15.06
N ILE A 49 6.00 -3.27 14.43
CA ILE A 49 5.29 -2.01 14.66
C ILE A 49 4.05 -1.86 13.78
N SER A 50 3.82 -2.81 12.85
CA SER A 50 2.63 -2.89 11.98
C SER A 50 2.38 -1.62 11.18
N GLY A 51 3.29 -1.29 10.29
CA GLY A 51 3.20 -0.14 9.39
C GLY A 51 4.40 0.80 9.46
N LEU A 52 4.25 1.95 8.86
CA LEU A 52 5.20 3.07 8.94
C LEU A 52 4.59 4.18 9.80
N ALA A 53 5.44 5.07 10.30
CA ALA A 53 4.97 6.27 10.98
C ALA A 53 4.07 7.09 10.04
N PHE A 54 2.86 7.38 10.48
CA PHE A 54 1.83 8.06 9.72
C PHE A 54 1.08 9.01 10.63
N ASP A 55 0.89 10.26 10.21
CA ASP A 55 0.07 11.24 10.89
C ASP A 55 -1.22 11.47 10.10
N LYS A 56 -2.31 10.92 10.61
CA LYS A 56 -3.63 11.04 10.02
C LYS A 56 -4.13 12.49 10.02
N ASN A 57 -3.85 13.23 11.09
CA ASN A 57 -4.30 14.61 11.23
C ASN A 57 -3.59 15.51 10.21
N GLU A 58 -2.27 15.34 10.04
CA GLU A 58 -1.52 16.09 9.02
C GLU A 58 -2.13 15.89 7.62
N VAL A 59 -2.53 14.67 7.27
CA VAL A 59 -3.15 14.38 5.97
C VAL A 59 -4.50 15.07 5.84
N GLN A 60 -5.33 15.02 6.90
CA GLN A 60 -6.66 15.61 6.87
C GLN A 60 -6.65 17.14 6.89
N GLU A 61 -5.70 17.76 7.59
CA GLU A 61 -5.53 19.23 7.64
C GLU A 61 -5.08 19.83 6.30
N ARG A 62 -4.45 19.03 5.43
CA ARG A 62 -3.98 19.50 4.11
C ARG A 62 -5.07 19.55 3.04
N VAL A 63 -6.25 19.02 3.29
CA VAL A 63 -7.39 19.18 2.39
C VAL A 63 -8.14 20.45 2.76
N ASP A 64 -8.25 21.37 1.81
CA ASP A 64 -8.92 22.68 1.98
C ASP A 64 -10.42 22.59 2.27
N VAL A 65 -11.00 21.41 2.09
CA VAL A 65 -12.42 21.11 2.28
C VAL A 65 -12.54 19.95 3.27
N ASN A 66 -13.62 19.91 4.01
CA ASN A 66 -13.96 18.73 4.82
C ASN A 66 -13.89 17.46 3.98
N ILE A 67 -13.57 16.33 4.61
CA ILE A 67 -13.56 15.04 3.91
C ILE A 67 -14.91 14.83 3.24
N ASN A 68 -14.87 14.62 1.92
CA ASN A 68 -16.07 14.45 1.12
C ASN A 68 -16.89 13.24 1.57
N SER A 69 -18.21 13.41 1.65
CA SER A 69 -19.10 12.25 1.76
C SER A 69 -18.98 11.36 0.51
N TRP A 70 -19.42 10.12 0.62
CA TRP A 70 -19.32 9.17 -0.51
C TRP A 70 -20.02 9.67 -1.77
N GLU A 71 -21.17 10.33 -1.61
CA GLU A 71 -22.00 10.85 -2.70
C GLU A 71 -21.37 12.06 -3.41
N GLN A 72 -20.46 12.75 -2.74
CA GLN A 72 -19.73 13.90 -3.30
C GLN A 72 -18.49 13.50 -4.09
N ARG A 73 -18.12 12.20 -4.06
CA ARG A 73 -16.92 11.72 -4.72
C ARG A 73 -17.16 11.44 -6.19
N ASP A 74 -16.18 11.81 -6.99
CA ASP A 74 -16.12 11.44 -8.41
C ASP A 74 -16.04 9.91 -8.54
N ASN A 75 -16.67 9.37 -9.56
CA ASN A 75 -16.52 7.97 -9.92
C ASN A 75 -15.14 7.72 -10.54
N ARG A 76 -14.10 7.89 -9.71
CA ARG A 76 -12.69 7.88 -10.11
C ARG A 76 -11.93 6.80 -9.38
N VAL A 77 -11.06 6.12 -10.15
CA VAL A 77 -10.08 5.14 -9.69
C VAL A 77 -8.68 5.69 -9.91
N VAL A 78 -7.89 5.81 -8.87
CA VAL A 78 -6.56 6.39 -8.94
C VAL A 78 -5.46 5.36 -8.72
N PHE A 79 -4.39 5.46 -9.50
CA PHE A 79 -3.13 4.78 -9.30
C PHE A 79 -2.08 5.80 -8.84
N ALA A 80 -1.58 5.65 -7.62
CA ALA A 80 -0.67 6.59 -6.98
C ALA A 80 0.63 5.89 -6.54
N ALA A 81 1.43 5.47 -7.50
CA ALA A 81 2.72 4.84 -7.28
C ALA A 81 3.72 5.28 -8.33
N ARG A 82 5.02 5.00 -8.12
CA ARG A 82 6.01 5.13 -9.19
C ARG A 82 5.59 4.28 -10.38
N PHE A 83 5.86 4.75 -11.58
CA PHE A 83 5.42 4.07 -12.80
C PHE A 83 6.49 3.08 -13.33
N ASP A 84 7.21 2.47 -12.39
CA ASP A 84 8.28 1.52 -12.65
C ASP A 84 7.76 0.08 -12.62
N GLN A 85 8.53 -0.84 -13.22
CA GLN A 85 8.13 -2.24 -13.39
C GLN A 85 7.70 -2.93 -12.08
N GLU A 86 8.33 -2.64 -10.96
CA GLU A 86 8.00 -3.23 -9.67
C GLU A 86 6.62 -2.82 -9.12
N LYS A 87 6.06 -1.74 -9.67
CA LYS A 87 4.70 -1.27 -9.35
C LYS A 87 3.64 -1.80 -10.30
N GLN A 88 4.04 -2.60 -11.30
CA GLN A 88 3.14 -3.29 -12.23
C GLN A 88 2.15 -2.36 -12.98
N PRO A 89 2.58 -1.22 -13.54
CA PRO A 89 1.66 -0.31 -14.22
C PRO A 89 0.99 -0.97 -15.43
N ASP A 90 1.62 -1.98 -16.06
CA ASP A 90 1.01 -2.76 -17.13
C ASP A 90 -0.28 -3.43 -16.67
N PHE A 91 -0.28 -4.04 -15.47
CA PHE A 91 -1.49 -4.68 -14.93
C PHE A 91 -2.63 -3.68 -14.73
N PHE A 92 -2.33 -2.46 -14.27
CA PHE A 92 -3.33 -1.41 -14.16
C PHE A 92 -3.91 -1.03 -15.54
N MET A 93 -3.04 -0.91 -16.55
CA MET A 93 -3.46 -0.61 -17.91
C MET A 93 -4.24 -1.76 -18.57
N ASP A 94 -3.86 -3.03 -18.30
CA ASP A 94 -4.60 -4.22 -18.76
C ASP A 94 -6.02 -4.22 -18.16
N MET A 95 -6.15 -3.92 -16.87
CA MET A 95 -7.45 -3.80 -16.21
C MET A 95 -8.31 -2.70 -16.82
N ILE A 96 -7.75 -1.54 -17.16
CA ILE A 96 -8.49 -0.45 -17.80
C ILE A 96 -8.97 -0.86 -19.20
N GLU A 97 -8.13 -1.51 -20.01
CA GLU A 97 -8.51 -1.98 -21.33
C GLU A 97 -9.64 -3.01 -21.26
N GLU A 98 -9.57 -3.96 -20.32
CA GLU A 98 -10.62 -4.95 -20.09
C GLU A 98 -11.91 -4.28 -19.59
N TRP A 99 -11.80 -3.27 -18.70
CA TRP A 99 -12.94 -2.51 -18.21
C TRP A 99 -13.73 -1.85 -19.33
N TYR A 100 -13.06 -1.14 -20.23
CA TYR A 100 -13.69 -0.51 -21.39
C TYR A 100 -14.14 -1.52 -22.46
N GLY A 101 -13.54 -2.70 -22.48
CA GLY A 101 -13.93 -3.80 -23.37
C GLY A 101 -15.15 -4.61 -22.88
N THR A 102 -15.51 -4.48 -21.60
CA THR A 102 -16.60 -5.26 -20.99
C THR A 102 -17.90 -4.47 -21.01
N PRO A 103 -18.96 -4.97 -21.72
CA PRO A 103 -20.25 -4.31 -21.72
C PRO A 103 -20.91 -4.26 -20.34
N GLY A 104 -21.43 -3.09 -19.97
CA GLY A 104 -22.19 -2.91 -18.73
C GLY A 104 -21.35 -2.45 -17.54
N THR A 105 -20.05 -2.31 -17.69
CA THR A 105 -19.21 -1.65 -16.67
C THR A 105 -19.63 -0.19 -16.48
N PRO A 106 -19.64 0.31 -15.24
CA PRO A 106 -19.99 1.70 -14.98
C PRO A 106 -18.97 2.67 -15.61
N GLU A 107 -19.40 3.87 -15.93
CA GLU A 107 -18.50 4.95 -16.34
C GLU A 107 -17.59 5.35 -15.18
N VAL A 108 -16.29 5.31 -15.41
CA VAL A 108 -15.23 5.57 -14.43
C VAL A 108 -14.11 6.37 -15.06
N GLU A 109 -13.61 7.39 -14.37
CA GLU A 109 -12.35 8.03 -14.70
C GLU A 109 -11.21 7.25 -14.07
N PHE A 110 -10.33 6.67 -14.86
CA PHE A 110 -9.07 6.11 -14.39
C PHE A 110 -7.98 7.17 -14.44
N ALA A 111 -7.21 7.30 -13.35
CA ALA A 111 -6.20 8.35 -13.24
C ALA A 111 -4.88 7.85 -12.69
N ILE A 112 -3.78 8.36 -13.21
CA ILE A 112 -2.42 8.21 -12.67
C ILE A 112 -2.04 9.50 -11.96
N LEU A 113 -1.57 9.41 -10.70
CA LEU A 113 -1.14 10.55 -9.90
C LEU A 113 0.37 10.53 -9.73
N GLN A 114 1.06 11.60 -10.16
CA GLN A 114 2.51 11.74 -10.09
C GLN A 114 2.91 13.09 -9.48
N GLY A 115 3.81 13.06 -8.48
CA GLY A 115 4.40 14.27 -7.89
C GLY A 115 5.45 14.98 -8.77
N GLY A 116 5.78 14.41 -9.93
CA GLY A 116 6.67 14.95 -10.95
C GLY A 116 6.17 14.56 -12.33
N PRO A 117 6.96 14.76 -13.40
CA PRO A 117 6.63 14.23 -14.72
C PRO A 117 6.50 12.71 -14.68
N LEU A 118 5.62 12.15 -15.52
CA LEU A 118 5.49 10.70 -15.65
C LEU A 118 6.83 10.09 -16.10
N ARG A 119 7.42 9.28 -15.24
CA ARG A 119 8.72 8.63 -15.49
C ARG A 119 8.61 7.15 -15.19
N SER A 120 9.33 6.36 -15.96
CA SER A 120 9.46 4.91 -15.75
C SER A 120 10.85 4.44 -16.17
N ASN A 121 11.30 3.34 -15.56
CA ASN A 121 12.46 2.58 -16.02
C ASN A 121 12.15 1.77 -17.30
N ASN A 122 10.91 1.78 -17.79
CA ASN A 122 10.47 1.16 -19.02
C ASN A 122 9.64 2.13 -19.86
N GLN A 123 10.24 2.64 -20.95
CA GLN A 123 9.59 3.62 -21.83
C GLN A 123 8.26 3.12 -22.44
N LYS A 124 8.13 1.81 -22.65
CA LYS A 124 6.88 1.23 -23.20
C LYS A 124 5.66 1.50 -22.32
N TYR A 125 5.85 1.58 -20.99
CA TYR A 125 4.76 1.91 -20.06
C TYR A 125 4.28 3.34 -20.25
N ILE A 126 5.21 4.28 -20.41
CA ILE A 126 4.89 5.69 -20.67
C ILE A 126 4.15 5.81 -21.99
N ASP A 127 4.66 5.19 -23.06
CA ASP A 127 4.07 5.26 -24.39
C ASP A 127 2.65 4.67 -24.41
N ARG A 128 2.43 3.56 -23.69
CA ARG A 128 1.11 2.95 -23.54
C ARG A 128 0.15 3.87 -22.78
N ALA A 129 0.57 4.39 -21.63
CA ALA A 129 -0.25 5.30 -20.84
C ALA A 129 -0.66 6.55 -21.61
N ARG A 130 0.26 7.18 -22.35
CA ARG A 130 -0.04 8.34 -23.20
C ARG A 130 -1.04 8.01 -24.31
N LYS A 131 -0.92 6.86 -24.95
CA LYS A 131 -1.90 6.40 -25.95
C LYS A 131 -3.29 6.17 -25.36
N MET A 132 -3.37 5.68 -24.11
CA MET A 132 -4.63 5.52 -23.42
C MET A 132 -5.23 6.89 -23.04
N GLU A 133 -4.40 7.85 -22.65
CA GLU A 133 -4.80 9.23 -22.39
C GLU A 133 -5.36 9.89 -23.67
N GLU A 134 -4.69 9.75 -24.81
CA GLU A 134 -5.16 10.23 -26.11
C GLU A 134 -6.52 9.63 -26.53
N ARG A 135 -6.82 8.42 -26.08
CA ARG A 135 -8.11 7.73 -26.31
C ARG A 135 -9.19 8.10 -25.29
N GLY A 136 -8.85 8.92 -24.29
CA GLY A 136 -9.77 9.26 -23.20
C GLY A 136 -10.06 8.14 -22.21
N GLN A 137 -9.22 7.09 -22.17
CA GLN A 137 -9.35 5.96 -21.28
C GLN A 137 -8.64 6.18 -19.93
N LEU A 138 -7.75 7.16 -19.86
CA LEU A 138 -6.88 7.44 -18.73
C LEU A 138 -6.63 8.94 -18.64
N VAL A 139 -6.50 9.47 -17.42
CA VAL A 139 -6.05 10.84 -17.16
C VAL A 139 -4.72 10.77 -16.40
N ILE A 140 -3.75 11.59 -16.79
CA ILE A 140 -2.43 11.61 -16.14
C ILE A 140 -2.22 12.96 -15.47
N TYR A 141 -2.24 12.97 -14.14
CA TYR A 141 -1.93 14.15 -13.34
C TYR A 141 -0.43 14.14 -13.00
N GLU A 142 0.27 15.15 -13.47
CA GLU A 142 1.73 15.31 -13.29
C GLU A 142 2.06 16.54 -12.46
N ASN A 143 3.24 16.51 -11.83
CA ASN A 143 3.77 17.61 -11.03
C ASN A 143 2.85 18.04 -9.87
N LEU A 144 2.07 17.10 -9.34
CA LEU A 144 1.16 17.36 -8.22
C LEU A 144 1.95 17.74 -6.98
N LYS A 145 1.54 18.83 -6.36
CA LYS A 145 1.91 19.12 -4.97
C LYS A 145 1.15 18.18 -4.03
N LYS A 146 1.63 18.07 -2.81
CA LYS A 146 1.05 17.12 -1.83
C LYS A 146 -0.42 17.43 -1.54
N ASP A 147 -0.77 18.70 -1.44
CA ASP A 147 -2.15 19.13 -1.16
C ASP A 147 -3.08 18.82 -2.35
N GLU A 148 -2.62 19.04 -3.59
CA GLU A 148 -3.38 18.69 -4.80
C GLU A 148 -3.59 17.17 -4.91
N TYR A 149 -2.58 16.38 -4.55
CA TYR A 149 -2.67 14.93 -4.49
C TYR A 149 -3.72 14.47 -3.47
N TYR A 150 -3.73 15.07 -2.28
CA TYR A 150 -4.72 14.75 -1.26
C TYR A 150 -6.13 15.19 -1.64
N ASP A 151 -6.29 16.34 -2.30
CA ASP A 151 -7.59 16.76 -2.82
C ASP A 151 -8.15 15.77 -3.85
N ILE A 152 -7.30 15.28 -4.77
CA ILE A 152 -7.72 14.25 -5.73
C ILE A 152 -8.13 12.95 -5.00
N LEU A 153 -7.37 12.50 -4.00
CA LEU A 153 -7.76 11.31 -3.21
C LEU A 153 -9.08 11.52 -2.48
N ASN A 154 -9.27 12.70 -1.85
CA ASN A 154 -10.50 13.05 -1.15
C ASN A 154 -11.74 13.05 -2.04
N ARG A 155 -11.54 13.32 -3.36
CA ARG A 155 -12.60 13.31 -4.36
C ARG A 155 -12.76 11.96 -5.08
N SER A 156 -11.83 11.05 -4.92
CA SER A 156 -11.85 9.76 -5.62
C SER A 156 -12.55 8.68 -4.77
N LYS A 157 -13.16 7.71 -5.43
CA LYS A 157 -13.79 6.57 -4.76
C LYS A 157 -12.82 5.46 -4.42
N VAL A 158 -11.86 5.15 -5.29
CA VAL A 158 -10.96 4.01 -5.09
C VAL A 158 -9.51 4.36 -5.42
N LEU A 159 -8.61 4.04 -4.50
CA LEU A 159 -7.19 3.89 -4.77
C LEU A 159 -6.91 2.44 -5.17
N PHE A 160 -6.41 2.26 -6.39
CA PHE A 160 -5.97 0.95 -6.90
C PHE A 160 -4.45 0.83 -6.82
N ASN A 161 -3.97 -0.30 -6.36
CA ASN A 161 -2.55 -0.62 -6.31
C ASN A 161 -2.30 -2.03 -6.86
N CYS A 162 -1.22 -2.20 -7.60
CA CYS A 162 -0.81 -3.50 -8.14
C CYS A 162 0.66 -3.82 -7.86
N ALA A 163 1.29 -3.11 -6.92
CA ALA A 163 2.68 -3.34 -6.56
C ALA A 163 2.87 -4.73 -5.95
N LEU A 164 3.88 -5.46 -6.43
CA LEU A 164 4.29 -6.76 -5.88
C LEU A 164 5.59 -6.65 -5.06
N GLN A 165 6.10 -5.44 -4.85
CA GLN A 165 7.35 -5.17 -4.13
C GLN A 165 7.20 -3.98 -3.18
N ASP A 166 6.15 -3.99 -2.38
CA ASP A 166 6.02 -3.08 -1.25
C ASP A 166 5.99 -3.87 0.05
N TRP A 167 6.75 -3.39 1.03
CA TRP A 167 6.68 -3.88 2.41
C TRP A 167 5.52 -3.24 3.16
N THR A 168 5.27 -1.98 2.87
CA THR A 168 4.16 -1.17 3.33
C THR A 168 3.90 -0.08 2.31
N SER A 169 2.67 0.36 2.19
CA SER A 169 2.30 1.44 1.27
C SER A 169 1.72 2.60 2.05
N ASN A 170 2.39 3.76 2.04
CA ASN A 170 1.84 4.97 2.66
C ASN A 170 0.54 5.42 1.98
N THR A 171 0.42 5.16 0.68
CA THR A 171 -0.77 5.54 -0.09
C THR A 171 -2.04 4.87 0.42
N VAL A 172 -1.95 3.66 1.01
CA VAL A 172 -3.10 2.99 1.60
C VAL A 172 -3.63 3.77 2.80
N SER A 173 -2.73 4.21 3.69
CA SER A 173 -3.11 4.99 4.87
C SER A 173 -3.60 6.39 4.50
N GLU A 174 -2.98 7.03 3.51
CA GLU A 174 -3.39 8.34 2.99
C GLU A 174 -4.80 8.28 2.38
N ALA A 175 -5.07 7.31 1.51
CA ALA A 175 -6.37 7.13 0.89
C ALA A 175 -7.46 6.79 1.92
N ASP A 176 -7.17 5.87 2.84
CA ASP A 176 -8.08 5.46 3.90
C ASP A 176 -8.40 6.63 4.86
N ALA A 177 -7.41 7.46 5.21
CA ALA A 177 -7.59 8.66 6.04
C ALA A 177 -8.50 9.72 5.39
N LEU A 178 -8.49 9.76 4.06
CA LEU A 178 -9.29 10.68 3.25
C LEU A 178 -10.64 10.07 2.81
N GLY A 179 -11.00 8.89 3.30
CA GLY A 179 -12.26 8.25 2.99
C GLY A 179 -12.35 7.67 1.57
N CYS A 180 -11.23 7.42 0.92
CA CYS A 180 -11.13 6.73 -0.35
C CYS A 180 -11.01 5.22 -0.11
N ASN A 181 -11.83 4.40 -0.77
CA ASN A 181 -11.68 2.95 -0.73
C ASN A 181 -10.31 2.55 -1.29
N VAL A 182 -9.81 1.40 -0.88
CA VAL A 182 -8.51 0.89 -1.32
C VAL A 182 -8.64 -0.54 -1.85
N LEU A 183 -8.01 -0.83 -2.99
CA LEU A 183 -7.98 -2.15 -3.61
C LEU A 183 -6.54 -2.54 -3.95
N PHE A 184 -6.06 -3.61 -3.33
CA PHE A 184 -4.66 -4.04 -3.38
C PHE A 184 -4.55 -5.52 -3.77
N PRO A 185 -3.37 -5.99 -4.25
CA PRO A 185 -3.17 -7.42 -4.46
C PRO A 185 -3.05 -8.17 -3.13
N ALA A 186 -3.62 -9.37 -3.06
CA ALA A 186 -3.43 -10.30 -1.93
C ALA A 186 -2.01 -10.88 -1.96
N TYR A 187 -1.01 -10.05 -1.72
CA TYR A 187 0.41 -10.41 -1.86
C TYR A 187 1.25 -9.82 -0.74
N ARG A 188 2.27 -10.57 -0.29
CA ARG A 188 3.23 -10.18 0.76
C ARG A 188 2.54 -9.67 2.04
N SER A 189 2.87 -8.45 2.46
CA SER A 189 2.36 -7.83 3.68
C SER A 189 0.95 -7.23 3.55
N PHE A 190 0.40 -7.12 2.35
CA PHE A 190 -0.93 -6.52 2.21
C PHE A 190 -2.04 -7.26 2.96
N PRO A 191 -2.11 -8.60 2.95
CA PRO A 191 -3.09 -9.31 3.80
C PRO A 191 -3.01 -8.92 5.29
N GLU A 192 -1.82 -8.71 5.83
CA GLU A 192 -1.63 -8.25 7.22
C GLU A 192 -2.17 -6.82 7.42
N ILE A 193 -1.83 -5.89 6.53
CA ILE A 193 -2.28 -4.49 6.59
C ILE A 193 -3.80 -4.38 6.54
N PHE A 194 -4.43 -5.24 5.75
CA PHE A 194 -5.89 -5.29 5.58
C PHE A 194 -6.58 -6.24 6.58
N ALA A 195 -5.88 -6.75 7.60
CA ALA A 195 -6.41 -7.71 8.56
C ALA A 195 -7.09 -8.92 7.88
N ASN A 196 -6.55 -9.39 6.75
CA ASN A 196 -7.07 -10.45 5.91
C ASN A 196 -8.47 -10.17 5.32
N ASP A 197 -8.81 -8.92 5.11
CA ASP A 197 -10.05 -8.55 4.44
C ASP A 197 -9.93 -8.70 2.92
N TYR A 198 -10.30 -9.87 2.42
CA TYR A 198 -10.24 -10.21 1.00
C TYR A 198 -11.31 -9.53 0.14
N THR A 199 -12.16 -8.68 0.69
CA THR A 199 -13.04 -7.82 -0.10
C THR A 199 -12.30 -6.64 -0.72
N ARG A 200 -11.15 -6.28 -0.14
CA ARG A 200 -10.23 -5.21 -0.60
C ARG A 200 -8.91 -5.75 -1.16
N LEU A 201 -8.79 -7.07 -1.27
CA LEU A 201 -7.58 -7.75 -1.73
C LEU A 201 -7.92 -8.65 -2.92
N TYR A 202 -7.40 -8.33 -4.11
CA TYR A 202 -7.59 -9.17 -5.29
C TYR A 202 -6.46 -10.19 -5.47
N VAL A 203 -6.75 -11.28 -6.18
CA VAL A 203 -5.75 -12.30 -6.54
C VAL A 203 -4.72 -11.67 -7.48
N PRO A 204 -3.41 -11.71 -7.16
CA PRO A 204 -2.38 -11.14 -8.02
C PRO A 204 -2.50 -11.63 -9.47
N TRP A 205 -2.35 -10.71 -10.42
CA TRP A 205 -2.47 -10.92 -11.88
C TRP A 205 -3.84 -11.36 -12.39
N SER A 206 -4.85 -11.45 -11.54
CA SER A 206 -6.22 -11.71 -11.99
C SER A 206 -6.95 -10.40 -12.28
N VAL A 207 -7.02 -10.01 -13.55
CA VAL A 207 -7.79 -8.84 -14.00
C VAL A 207 -9.27 -9.02 -13.65
N GLU A 208 -9.83 -10.21 -13.85
CA GLU A 208 -11.21 -10.53 -13.52
C GLU A 208 -11.53 -10.31 -12.04
N ASP A 209 -10.71 -10.84 -11.12
CA ASP A 209 -10.94 -10.66 -9.68
C ASP A 209 -10.76 -9.20 -9.25
N ALA A 210 -9.78 -8.50 -9.83
CA ALA A 210 -9.58 -7.07 -9.59
C ALA A 210 -10.81 -6.24 -10.02
N MET A 211 -11.34 -6.47 -11.22
CA MET A 211 -12.53 -5.80 -11.73
C MET A 211 -13.78 -6.09 -10.88
N ASN A 212 -14.03 -7.35 -10.55
CA ASN A 212 -15.18 -7.76 -9.73
C ASN A 212 -15.19 -7.09 -8.34
N LYS A 213 -14.01 -6.87 -7.75
CA LYS A 213 -13.88 -6.17 -6.47
C LYS A 213 -13.96 -4.66 -6.64
N LEU A 214 -13.36 -4.14 -7.71
CA LEU A 214 -13.42 -2.72 -8.03
C LEU A 214 -14.85 -2.24 -8.19
N GLU A 215 -15.69 -2.96 -8.94
CA GLU A 215 -17.12 -2.64 -9.11
C GLU A 215 -17.82 -2.50 -7.75
N LYS A 216 -17.61 -3.43 -6.84
CA LYS A 216 -18.22 -3.38 -5.49
C LYS A 216 -17.75 -2.16 -4.68
N LEU A 217 -16.45 -1.84 -4.76
CA LEU A 217 -15.88 -0.70 -4.06
C LEU A 217 -16.25 0.65 -4.67
N LEU A 218 -16.74 0.69 -5.91
CA LEU A 218 -17.27 1.89 -6.56
C LEU A 218 -18.72 2.21 -6.14
N ILE A 219 -19.47 1.22 -5.65
CA ILE A 219 -20.88 1.38 -5.29
C ILE A 219 -21.06 2.05 -3.93
N ALA A 220 -20.26 1.65 -2.94
CA ALA A 220 -20.40 2.10 -1.57
C ALA A 220 -19.04 2.21 -0.84
N PRO A 221 -18.95 3.04 0.23
CA PRO A 221 -17.78 3.05 1.09
C PRO A 221 -17.64 1.71 1.80
N HIS A 222 -16.42 1.25 1.98
CA HIS A 222 -16.16 0.04 2.75
C HIS A 222 -16.47 0.24 4.24
N ASN A 223 -17.03 -0.78 4.90
CA ASN A 223 -17.45 -0.70 6.31
C ASN A 223 -16.29 -0.38 7.27
N ASP A 224 -15.08 -0.80 6.92
CA ASP A 224 -13.86 -0.60 7.71
C ASP A 224 -13.01 0.58 7.22
N LEU A 225 -13.61 1.50 6.48
CA LEU A 225 -12.95 2.72 6.02
C LEU A 225 -12.50 3.57 7.22
N GLY A 226 -11.27 4.05 7.19
CA GLY A 226 -10.63 4.76 8.30
C GLY A 226 -9.84 3.88 9.28
N LYS A 227 -10.10 2.57 9.33
CA LYS A 227 -9.44 1.67 10.29
C LYS A 227 -7.96 1.44 9.99
N ILE A 228 -7.55 1.42 8.72
CA ILE A 228 -6.14 1.26 8.34
C ILE A 228 -5.35 2.49 8.76
N SER A 229 -5.87 3.68 8.48
CA SER A 229 -5.22 4.93 8.85
C SER A 229 -5.18 5.13 10.37
N ASP A 230 -6.22 4.74 11.11
CA ASP A 230 -6.20 4.75 12.58
C ASP A 230 -5.14 3.79 13.13
N TRP A 231 -5.06 2.59 12.57
CA TRP A 231 -4.07 1.60 12.96
C TRP A 231 -2.63 2.07 12.70
N THR A 232 -2.37 2.66 11.53
CA THR A 232 -1.04 3.18 11.17
C THR A 232 -0.69 4.45 11.92
N ASN A 233 -1.67 5.31 12.24
CA ASN A 233 -1.47 6.49 13.07
C ASN A 233 -0.94 6.12 14.48
N ALA A 234 -1.39 5.02 15.06
CA ALA A 234 -0.91 4.51 16.34
C ALA A 234 0.52 3.90 16.29
N THR A 235 1.17 3.85 15.13
CA THR A 235 2.54 3.31 14.98
C THR A 235 3.56 4.14 15.75
N ILE A 236 3.36 5.45 15.84
CA ILE A 236 4.24 6.35 16.60
C ILE A 236 4.20 6.00 18.09
N ASP A 237 3.03 5.77 18.66
CA ASP A 237 2.89 5.39 20.07
C ASP A 237 3.56 4.04 20.34
N ARG A 238 3.37 3.06 19.45
CA ARG A 238 4.07 1.76 19.54
C ARG A 238 5.59 1.92 19.52
N TYR A 239 6.08 2.83 18.67
CA TYR A 239 7.49 3.15 18.59
C TYR A 239 8.01 3.72 19.92
N ILE A 240 7.30 4.69 20.48
CA ILE A 240 7.65 5.33 21.76
C ILE A 240 7.65 4.29 22.90
N ASP A 241 6.62 3.44 22.98
CA ASP A 241 6.54 2.39 23.98
C ASP A 241 7.72 1.42 23.92
N ILE A 242 8.13 1.00 22.71
CA ILE A 242 9.29 0.13 22.53
C ILE A 242 10.57 0.83 23.00
N MET A 243 10.76 2.10 22.65
CA MET A 243 11.92 2.88 23.06
C MET A 243 11.99 3.09 24.59
N GLN A 244 10.85 3.12 25.26
CA GLN A 244 10.74 3.24 26.72
C GLN A 244 10.83 1.88 27.45
N GLY A 245 11.01 0.76 26.72
CA GLY A 245 11.08 -0.58 27.30
C GLY A 245 9.71 -1.24 27.56
N ASN A 246 8.61 -0.64 27.11
CA ASN A 246 7.24 -1.14 27.29
C ASN A 246 6.72 -1.95 26.09
N GLY A 247 7.61 -2.32 25.16
CA GLY A 247 7.24 -2.88 23.86
C GLY A 247 7.10 -4.41 23.78
N GLU A 248 7.06 -5.14 24.91
CA GLU A 248 7.10 -6.61 24.92
C GLU A 248 5.96 -7.25 24.11
N GLN A 249 4.77 -6.65 24.06
CA GLN A 249 3.63 -7.15 23.28
C GLN A 249 3.88 -7.14 21.76
N TRP A 250 4.78 -6.30 21.26
CA TRP A 250 5.15 -6.25 19.84
C TRP A 250 6.41 -7.06 19.50
N ARG A 251 7.04 -7.66 20.50
CA ARG A 251 8.25 -8.45 20.33
C ARG A 251 7.94 -9.79 19.63
N ARG A 252 8.73 -10.14 18.62
CA ARG A 252 8.50 -11.28 17.71
C ARG A 252 9.61 -12.33 17.72
N ASP A 253 10.70 -12.08 18.40
CA ASP A 253 11.81 -13.03 18.56
C ASP A 253 11.65 -13.95 19.77
N SER A 254 10.68 -13.68 20.65
CA SER A 254 10.39 -14.47 21.85
C SER A 254 9.72 -15.82 21.54
N ASN A 255 9.85 -16.80 22.44
CA ASN A 255 9.18 -18.09 22.32
C ASN A 255 7.65 -17.97 22.34
N ARG A 256 7.09 -16.94 23.00
CA ARG A 256 5.64 -16.64 23.03
C ARG A 256 5.07 -16.37 21.65
N TYR A 257 5.86 -15.78 20.75
CA TYR A 257 5.42 -15.56 19.38
C TYR A 257 5.28 -16.85 18.57
N ARG A 258 6.16 -17.85 18.81
CA ARG A 258 6.04 -19.18 18.19
C ARG A 258 4.73 -19.85 18.57
N ASP A 259 4.32 -19.72 19.81
CA ASP A 259 3.07 -20.27 20.32
C ASP A 259 1.85 -19.55 19.71
N TYR A 260 1.92 -18.24 19.54
CA TYR A 260 0.87 -17.45 18.89
C TYR A 260 0.68 -17.83 17.41
N VAL A 261 1.75 -17.95 16.63
CA VAL A 261 1.68 -18.36 15.21
C VAL A 261 1.21 -19.81 15.07
N ALA A 262 1.59 -20.69 16.02
CA ALA A 262 1.14 -22.07 16.03
C ALA A 262 -0.36 -22.23 16.38
N THR A 263 -0.93 -21.29 17.13
CA THR A 263 -2.33 -21.30 17.56
C THR A 263 -3.28 -20.55 16.63
N THR A 264 -2.78 -19.55 15.86
CA THR A 264 -3.54 -18.88 14.79
C THR A 264 -3.47 -19.75 13.53
N LYS A 265 -4.25 -20.82 13.51
CA LYS A 265 -4.48 -21.55 12.25
C LYS A 265 -5.36 -20.69 11.36
N TYR A 266 -4.87 -20.40 10.16
CA TYR A 266 -5.59 -19.84 9.03
C TYR A 266 -6.78 -20.72 8.63
#